data_2730b08d11293e7082b417e7a91bf49f
#
_entry.id   2730b08d11293e7082b417e7a91bf49f
#
_cell.length_a   1.000
_cell.length_b   1.000
_cell.length_c   1.000
_cell.angle_alpha   90.00
_cell.angle_beta   90.00
_cell.angle_gamma   90.00
#
_symmetry.space_group_name_H-M   'P 1'
#
loop_
_entity.id
_entity.type
_entity.pdbx_description
1 polymer ?
#
loop_
_entity_poly.entity_id
_entity_poly.type
_entity_poly.pdbx_seq_one_letter_code
_entity_poly.pdbx_strand_id
1 'polypeptide(L)'
;MRNAEAVHDLDRDLRTIFAGRLQSLVVYGGADPHDAPVATLAVVDSVTATDLRYCAERVALWHSRGLATPLLLEADEFGRSLDAFPFEFGAILADHELVSGANPFEGLTVDAADLRRACEVQARSHLLHLREGFVETEGRNDRLAELIARSAAPLAALLKNVLRMSGAPVAEGVLSRVVELGPGGTISPDEARRIFPDYLEAVDRLANELDRWSPA
;
A
#
# COMPACT_ATOMS: atom_id res chain seq x y z
N MET A 1 15.74 -3.41 -14.30
CA MET A 1 14.84 -2.24 -14.02
C MET A 1 13.83 -2.11 -15.14
N ARG A 2 12.53 -2.22 -14.85
CA ARG A 2 11.46 -1.92 -15.84
C ARG A 2 11.53 -0.45 -16.21
N ASN A 3 11.37 -0.14 -17.49
CA ASN A 3 11.36 1.23 -18.02
C ASN A 3 12.56 2.11 -17.60
N ALA A 4 13.76 1.54 -17.58
CA ALA A 4 14.98 2.27 -17.17
C ALA A 4 15.14 3.62 -17.89
N GLU A 5 14.85 3.68 -19.19
CA GLU A 5 14.92 4.92 -19.96
C GLU A 5 13.89 5.96 -19.46
N ALA A 6 12.65 5.54 -19.20
CA ALA A 6 11.61 6.44 -18.70
C ALA A 6 11.95 7.00 -17.30
N VAL A 7 12.55 6.16 -16.44
CA VAL A 7 13.00 6.58 -15.09
C VAL A 7 14.17 7.57 -15.20
N HIS A 8 15.10 7.36 -16.11
CA HIS A 8 16.19 8.33 -16.35
C HIS A 8 15.69 9.66 -16.93
N ASP A 9 14.65 9.61 -17.78
CA ASP A 9 14.02 10.82 -18.28
C ASP A 9 13.30 11.58 -17.15
N LEU A 10 12.63 10.85 -16.23
CA LEU A 10 12.03 11.45 -15.04
C LEU A 10 13.09 12.12 -14.15
N ASP A 11 14.23 11.46 -13.89
CA ASP A 11 15.34 12.06 -13.12
C ASP A 11 15.79 13.38 -13.75
N ARG A 12 15.91 13.43 -15.07
CA ARG A 12 16.30 14.64 -15.82
C ARG A 12 15.27 15.75 -15.71
N ASP A 13 13.98 15.40 -15.81
CA ASP A 13 12.87 16.35 -15.63
C ASP A 13 12.85 16.92 -14.20
N LEU A 14 12.98 16.05 -13.18
CA LEU A 14 13.01 16.47 -11.78
C LEU A 14 14.24 17.34 -11.46
N ARG A 15 15.42 17.03 -12.03
CA ARG A 15 16.59 17.89 -11.92
C ARG A 15 16.40 19.26 -12.56
N THR A 16 15.61 19.33 -13.61
CA THR A 16 15.28 20.61 -14.25
C THR A 16 14.33 21.44 -13.35
N ILE A 17 13.37 20.77 -12.70
CA ILE A 17 12.36 21.43 -11.84
C ILE A 17 12.98 21.84 -10.49
N PHE A 18 13.65 20.91 -9.82
CA PHE A 18 14.17 21.12 -8.46
C PHE A 18 15.61 21.62 -8.41
N ALA A 19 16.34 21.52 -9.53
CA ALA A 19 17.75 21.89 -9.63
C ALA A 19 18.60 21.23 -8.53
N GLY A 20 19.40 22.00 -7.79
CA GLY A 20 20.22 21.50 -6.69
C GLY A 20 19.45 21.03 -5.46
N ARG A 21 18.12 21.20 -5.41
CA ARG A 21 17.27 20.72 -4.31
C ARG A 21 16.87 19.25 -4.43
N LEU A 22 17.02 18.61 -5.60
CA LEU A 22 16.79 17.17 -5.74
C LEU A 22 17.95 16.40 -5.09
N GLN A 23 17.68 15.75 -3.97
CA GLN A 23 18.67 14.97 -3.21
C GLN A 23 18.80 13.54 -3.75
N SER A 24 17.65 12.87 -4.00
CA SER A 24 17.66 11.51 -4.50
C SER A 24 16.36 11.15 -5.23
N LEU A 25 16.46 10.16 -6.10
CA LEU A 25 15.33 9.51 -6.74
C LEU A 25 15.45 8.00 -6.54
N VAL A 26 14.37 7.35 -6.11
CA VAL A 26 14.28 5.90 -5.98
C VAL A 26 13.06 5.36 -6.72
N VAL A 27 13.17 4.13 -7.21
CA VAL A 27 12.06 3.29 -7.67
C VAL A 27 11.68 2.35 -6.55
N TYR A 28 10.40 2.06 -6.34
CA TYR A 28 9.94 1.14 -5.32
C TYR A 28 8.78 0.26 -5.80
N GLY A 29 8.49 -0.83 -5.04
CA GLY A 29 7.36 -1.70 -5.36
C GLY A 29 7.53 -2.54 -6.63
N GLY A 30 8.78 -2.91 -6.98
CA GLY A 30 9.12 -3.64 -8.20
C GLY A 30 8.60 -5.07 -8.31
N ALA A 31 8.01 -5.61 -7.25
CA ALA A 31 7.54 -7.00 -7.17
C ALA A 31 6.10 -7.21 -7.69
N ASP A 32 5.39 -6.18 -8.12
CA ASP A 32 4.00 -6.30 -8.55
C ASP A 32 3.85 -6.60 -10.05
N PRO A 33 2.84 -7.41 -10.46
CA PRO A 33 2.83 -8.04 -11.78
C PRO A 33 2.48 -7.09 -12.93
N HIS A 34 3.08 -7.36 -13.97
CA HIS A 34 3.02 -7.14 -15.43
C HIS A 34 2.45 -5.83 -16.02
N ASP A 35 1.57 -5.03 -15.38
CA ASP A 35 0.98 -3.82 -15.99
C ASP A 35 0.90 -2.58 -15.08
N ALA A 36 1.35 -2.65 -13.83
CA ALA A 36 1.33 -1.48 -12.96
C ALA A 36 2.38 -0.44 -13.37
N PRO A 37 2.05 0.86 -13.37
CA PRO A 37 3.02 1.92 -13.59
C PRO A 37 4.17 1.85 -12.56
N VAL A 38 5.38 2.20 -12.99
CA VAL A 38 6.55 2.23 -12.11
C VAL A 38 6.38 3.35 -11.09
N ALA A 39 6.38 2.99 -9.81
CA ALA A 39 6.29 3.92 -8.71
C ALA A 39 7.68 4.48 -8.35
N THR A 40 7.74 5.79 -8.13
CA THR A 40 8.98 6.50 -7.80
C THR A 40 8.78 7.45 -6.63
N LEU A 41 9.83 7.66 -5.86
CA LEU A 41 9.89 8.66 -4.80
C LEU A 41 11.10 9.56 -5.03
N ALA A 42 10.87 10.87 -5.05
CA ALA A 42 11.90 11.88 -5.11
C ALA A 42 12.01 12.59 -3.75
N VAL A 43 13.21 12.60 -3.20
CA VAL A 43 13.53 13.37 -1.98
C VAL A 43 14.17 14.68 -2.38
N VAL A 44 13.63 15.76 -1.86
CA VAL A 44 14.04 17.15 -2.16
C VAL A 44 14.24 17.95 -0.89
N ASP A 45 14.98 19.06 -0.97
CA ASP A 45 15.17 19.97 0.17
C ASP A 45 13.87 20.70 0.54
N SER A 46 13.06 21.03 -0.47
CA SER A 46 11.77 21.71 -0.28
C SER A 46 10.89 21.59 -1.51
N VAL A 47 9.56 21.60 -1.29
CA VAL A 47 8.53 21.56 -2.33
C VAL A 47 7.73 22.87 -2.30
N THR A 48 7.64 23.56 -3.44
CA THR A 48 6.82 24.76 -3.58
C THR A 48 5.63 24.53 -4.50
N ALA A 49 4.59 25.36 -4.39
CA ALA A 49 3.46 25.32 -5.33
C ALA A 49 3.88 25.55 -6.80
N THR A 50 5.00 26.22 -7.04
CA THR A 50 5.57 26.40 -8.38
C THR A 50 6.18 25.10 -8.89
N ASP A 51 6.90 24.37 -8.06
CA ASP A 51 7.46 23.07 -8.42
C ASP A 51 6.34 22.08 -8.77
N LEU A 52 5.28 22.04 -7.96
CA LEU A 52 4.10 21.19 -8.22
C LEU A 52 3.42 21.54 -9.55
N ARG A 53 3.35 22.81 -9.94
CA ARG A 53 2.83 23.21 -11.25
C ARG A 53 3.69 22.67 -12.39
N TYR A 54 5.02 22.78 -12.29
CA TYR A 54 5.92 22.25 -13.30
C TYR A 54 5.84 20.72 -13.39
N CYS A 55 5.69 20.02 -12.25
CA CYS A 55 5.42 18.58 -12.25
C CYS A 55 4.08 18.26 -12.95
N ALA A 56 3.03 19.03 -12.66
CA ALA A 56 1.71 18.82 -13.27
C ALA A 56 1.74 19.00 -14.80
N GLU A 57 2.57 19.88 -15.34
CA GLU A 57 2.78 20.03 -16.79
C GLU A 57 3.43 18.81 -17.44
N ARG A 58 4.15 17.97 -16.67
CA ARG A 58 4.88 16.80 -17.14
C ARG A 58 4.16 15.47 -16.89
N VAL A 59 3.20 15.43 -15.98
CA VAL A 59 2.59 14.19 -15.49
C VAL A 59 2.00 13.33 -16.61
N ALA A 60 1.36 13.94 -17.61
CA ALA A 60 0.78 13.22 -18.75
C ALA A 60 1.87 12.49 -19.57
N LEU A 61 3.05 13.10 -19.73
CA LEU A 61 4.18 12.49 -20.39
C LEU A 61 4.73 11.30 -19.57
N TRP A 62 4.87 11.46 -18.25
CA TRP A 62 5.32 10.39 -17.37
C TRP A 62 4.37 9.19 -17.41
N HIS A 63 3.06 9.43 -17.32
CA HIS A 63 2.05 8.38 -17.42
C HIS A 63 2.11 7.65 -18.77
N SER A 64 2.28 8.37 -19.88
CA SER A 64 2.38 7.77 -21.22
C SER A 64 3.60 6.85 -21.38
N ARG A 65 4.61 7.02 -20.51
CA ARG A 65 5.82 6.19 -20.46
C ARG A 65 5.75 5.07 -19.40
N GLY A 66 4.58 4.85 -18.81
CA GLY A 66 4.36 3.80 -17.83
C GLY A 66 4.91 4.11 -16.43
N LEU A 67 5.11 5.40 -16.10
CA LEU A 67 5.45 5.84 -14.74
C LEU A 67 4.20 6.29 -13.99
N ALA A 68 4.12 6.02 -12.71
CA ALA A 68 3.17 6.67 -11.82
C ALA A 68 3.60 8.13 -11.54
N THR A 69 2.69 8.95 -11.03
CA THR A 69 3.06 10.25 -10.49
C THR A 69 4.07 10.05 -9.35
N PRO A 70 5.26 10.68 -9.40
CA PRO A 70 6.26 10.51 -8.34
C PRO A 70 5.74 11.01 -7.00
N LEU A 71 6.00 10.27 -5.93
CA LEU A 71 5.85 10.77 -4.58
C LEU A 71 6.97 11.79 -4.32
N LEU A 72 6.60 12.99 -3.92
CA LEU A 72 7.54 14.07 -3.60
C LEU A 72 7.56 14.27 -2.10
N LEU A 73 8.73 14.14 -1.48
CA LEU A 73 8.92 14.33 -0.04
C LEU A 73 10.11 15.25 0.24
N GLU A 74 9.94 16.11 1.23
CA GLU A 74 11.09 16.82 1.78
C GLU A 74 11.94 15.86 2.61
N ALA A 75 13.26 16.11 2.67
CA ALA A 75 14.21 15.21 3.31
C ALA A 75 13.84 14.85 4.75
N ASP A 76 13.30 15.81 5.50
CA ASP A 76 12.86 15.61 6.88
C ASP A 76 11.50 14.93 7.03
N GLU A 77 10.66 14.92 5.98
CA GLU A 77 9.30 14.38 6.07
C GLU A 77 9.30 12.87 6.12
N PHE A 78 10.19 12.21 5.35
CA PHE A 78 10.18 10.74 5.29
C PHE A 78 10.41 10.13 6.68
N GLY A 79 11.48 10.57 7.39
CA GLY A 79 11.78 10.06 8.72
C GLY A 79 10.68 10.35 9.74
N ARG A 80 10.07 11.55 9.67
CA ARG A 80 8.95 11.95 10.55
C ARG A 80 7.63 11.28 10.23
N SER A 81 7.49 10.69 9.05
CA SER A 81 6.24 10.09 8.59
C SER A 81 6.21 8.56 8.74
N LEU A 82 7.33 7.96 9.18
CA LEU A 82 7.40 6.49 9.34
C LEU A 82 6.38 5.94 10.34
N ASP A 83 6.10 6.67 11.42
CA ASP A 83 5.12 6.32 12.44
C ASP A 83 3.68 6.54 11.96
N ALA A 84 3.47 7.55 11.10
CA ALA A 84 2.15 7.90 10.56
C ALA A 84 1.73 6.98 9.40
N PHE A 85 2.68 6.55 8.56
CA PHE A 85 2.45 5.73 7.38
C PHE A 85 3.36 4.49 7.34
N PRO A 86 3.33 3.65 8.39
CA PRO A 86 4.28 2.56 8.55
C PRO A 86 4.18 1.48 7.45
N PHE A 87 3.01 1.34 6.81
CA PHE A 87 2.85 0.38 5.72
C PHE A 87 3.47 0.87 4.43
N GLU A 88 3.13 2.10 4.02
CA GLU A 88 3.58 2.71 2.79
C GLU A 88 5.10 2.86 2.80
N PHE A 89 5.61 3.50 3.84
CA PHE A 89 7.05 3.73 3.94
C PHE A 89 7.83 2.47 4.33
N GLY A 90 7.25 1.56 5.11
CA GLY A 90 7.83 0.25 5.36
C GLY A 90 7.96 -0.59 4.08
N ALA A 91 7.00 -0.48 3.15
CA ALA A 91 7.09 -1.12 1.84
C ALA A 91 8.20 -0.52 0.99
N ILE A 92 8.36 0.81 1.00
CA ILE A 92 9.44 1.51 0.28
C ILE A 92 10.80 1.13 0.86
N LEU A 93 10.94 1.12 2.19
CA LEU A 93 12.19 0.72 2.85
C LEU A 93 12.59 -0.72 2.50
N ALA A 94 11.63 -1.64 2.42
CA ALA A 94 11.88 -3.06 2.16
C ALA A 94 12.21 -3.38 0.70
N ASP A 95 11.70 -2.61 -0.26
CA ASP A 95 11.84 -2.88 -1.70
C ASP A 95 11.97 -1.57 -2.48
N HIS A 96 13.20 -1.07 -2.57
CA HIS A 96 13.54 0.10 -3.36
C HIS A 96 14.87 -0.08 -4.10
N GLU A 97 15.03 0.65 -5.20
CA GLU A 97 16.25 0.73 -6.00
C GLU A 97 16.64 2.20 -6.19
N LEU A 98 17.86 2.56 -5.80
CA LEU A 98 18.37 3.92 -5.96
C LEU A 98 18.62 4.21 -7.44
N VAL A 99 18.02 5.27 -7.95
CA VAL A 99 18.22 5.77 -9.33
C VAL A 99 19.31 6.82 -9.35
N SER A 100 19.26 7.79 -8.44
CA SER A 100 20.24 8.89 -8.36
C SER A 100 20.30 9.49 -6.96
N GLY A 101 21.44 10.13 -6.65
CA GLY A 101 21.69 10.77 -5.35
C GLY A 101 22.22 9.80 -4.29
N ALA A 102 22.09 10.18 -3.02
CA ALA A 102 22.40 9.32 -1.87
C ALA A 102 21.17 8.47 -1.50
N ASN A 103 21.38 7.31 -0.84
CA ASN A 103 20.27 6.54 -0.32
C ASN A 103 19.59 7.32 0.82
N PRO A 104 18.33 7.79 0.64
CA PRO A 104 17.65 8.61 1.64
C PRO A 104 17.16 7.80 2.84
N PHE A 105 17.26 6.47 2.80
CA PHE A 105 16.71 5.55 3.77
C PHE A 105 17.76 4.90 4.67
N GLU A 106 19.01 5.31 4.54
CA GLU A 106 20.09 4.73 5.33
C GLU A 106 19.85 4.94 6.83
N GLY A 107 19.85 3.83 7.58
CA GLY A 107 19.61 3.83 9.03
C GLY A 107 18.14 4.00 9.46
N LEU A 108 17.20 4.13 8.52
CA LEU A 108 15.77 4.22 8.84
C LEU A 108 15.14 2.83 8.96
N THR A 109 14.29 2.68 9.97
CA THR A 109 13.48 1.48 10.19
C THR A 109 12.08 1.88 10.66
N VAL A 110 11.09 1.07 10.32
CA VAL A 110 9.74 1.23 10.87
C VAL A 110 9.71 0.56 12.24
N ASP A 111 9.22 1.27 13.26
CA ASP A 111 9.04 0.70 14.58
C ASP A 111 7.98 -0.39 14.56
N ALA A 112 8.27 -1.52 15.22
CA ALA A 112 7.39 -2.68 15.26
C ALA A 112 6.04 -2.38 15.96
N ALA A 113 6.04 -1.47 16.96
CA ALA A 113 4.82 -1.07 17.64
C ALA A 113 3.95 -0.18 16.75
N ASP A 114 4.53 0.68 15.90
CA ASP A 114 3.79 1.49 14.95
C ASP A 114 3.19 0.64 13.85
N LEU A 115 3.95 -0.31 13.31
CA LEU A 115 3.47 -1.29 12.33
C LEU A 115 2.31 -2.13 12.91
N ARG A 116 2.45 -2.61 14.16
CA ARG A 116 1.39 -3.33 14.86
C ARG A 116 0.13 -2.48 15.00
N ARG A 117 0.27 -1.24 15.48
CA ARG A 117 -0.86 -0.31 15.64
C ARG A 117 -1.58 -0.07 14.33
N ALA A 118 -0.84 0.11 13.23
CA ALA A 118 -1.42 0.30 11.92
C ALA A 118 -2.15 -0.97 11.41
N CYS A 119 -1.58 -2.18 11.65
CA CYS A 119 -2.27 -3.45 11.36
C CYS A 119 -3.57 -3.57 12.16
N GLU A 120 -3.55 -3.25 13.45
CA GLU A 120 -4.75 -3.29 14.30
C GLU A 120 -5.83 -2.32 13.80
N VAL A 121 -5.48 -1.07 13.52
CA VAL A 121 -6.41 -0.07 12.98
C VAL A 121 -7.03 -0.55 11.67
N GLN A 122 -6.22 -1.12 10.77
CA GLN A 122 -6.69 -1.64 9.49
C GLN A 122 -7.63 -2.84 9.67
N ALA A 123 -7.31 -3.77 10.57
CA ALA A 123 -8.15 -4.93 10.85
C ALA A 123 -9.50 -4.53 11.48
N ARG A 124 -9.49 -3.60 12.45
CA ARG A 124 -10.71 -3.08 13.06
C ARG A 124 -11.57 -2.30 12.06
N SER A 125 -10.96 -1.47 11.22
CA SER A 125 -11.66 -0.76 10.14
C SER A 125 -12.31 -1.74 9.17
N HIS A 126 -11.57 -2.79 8.77
CA HIS A 126 -12.10 -3.83 7.88
C HIS A 126 -13.31 -4.54 8.49
N LEU A 127 -13.23 -4.90 9.78
CA LEU A 127 -14.34 -5.51 10.53
C LEU A 127 -15.59 -4.59 10.58
N LEU A 128 -15.39 -3.30 10.87
CA LEU A 128 -16.48 -2.33 10.92
C LEU A 128 -17.16 -2.19 9.56
N HIS A 129 -16.40 -2.09 8.47
CA HIS A 129 -16.96 -2.02 7.12
C HIS A 129 -17.67 -3.30 6.69
N LEU A 130 -17.22 -4.49 7.13
CA LEU A 130 -17.95 -5.73 6.89
C LEU A 130 -19.29 -5.74 7.62
N ARG A 131 -19.35 -5.28 8.87
CA ARG A 131 -20.59 -5.21 9.66
C ARG A 131 -21.59 -4.22 9.07
N GLU A 132 -21.13 -3.02 8.75
CA GLU A 132 -21.94 -1.97 8.10
C GLU A 132 -22.44 -2.44 6.74
N GLY A 133 -21.53 -2.90 5.88
CA GLY A 133 -21.88 -3.41 4.55
C GLY A 133 -22.86 -4.58 4.59
N PHE A 134 -22.75 -5.48 5.58
CA PHE A 134 -23.70 -6.56 5.75
C PHE A 134 -25.12 -6.06 6.05
N VAL A 135 -25.26 -5.08 6.94
CA VAL A 135 -26.57 -4.47 7.22
C VAL A 135 -27.17 -3.84 5.96
N GLU A 136 -26.33 -3.17 5.15
CA GLU A 136 -26.77 -2.55 3.89
C GLU A 136 -27.12 -3.53 2.77
N THR A 137 -26.78 -4.82 2.92
CA THR A 137 -27.26 -5.84 1.96
C THR A 137 -28.78 -6.05 2.02
N GLU A 138 -29.46 -5.63 3.09
CA GLU A 138 -30.89 -5.88 3.31
C GLU A 138 -31.26 -7.37 3.24
N GLY A 139 -30.33 -8.26 3.62
CA GLY A 139 -30.50 -9.71 3.54
C GLY A 139 -30.36 -10.30 2.13
N ARG A 140 -29.95 -9.53 1.15
CA ARG A 140 -29.77 -9.98 -0.24
C ARG A 140 -28.41 -10.62 -0.44
N ASN A 141 -28.41 -11.89 -0.84
CA ASN A 141 -27.20 -12.68 -1.04
C ASN A 141 -26.32 -12.20 -2.22
N ASP A 142 -26.93 -11.60 -3.25
CA ASP A 142 -26.20 -10.99 -4.37
C ASP A 142 -25.37 -9.77 -3.91
N ARG A 143 -25.94 -8.90 -3.09
CA ARG A 143 -25.22 -7.76 -2.48
C ARG A 143 -24.14 -8.24 -1.49
N LEU A 144 -24.40 -9.34 -0.77
CA LEU A 144 -23.42 -9.94 0.10
C LEU A 144 -22.21 -10.48 -0.68
N ALA A 145 -22.44 -11.09 -1.83
CA ALA A 145 -21.39 -11.54 -2.72
C ALA A 145 -20.51 -10.37 -3.20
N GLU A 146 -21.14 -9.26 -3.57
CA GLU A 146 -20.41 -8.04 -3.96
C GLU A 146 -19.61 -7.44 -2.79
N LEU A 147 -20.15 -7.44 -1.56
CA LEU A 147 -19.46 -6.98 -0.36
C LEU A 147 -18.17 -7.79 -0.14
N ILE A 148 -18.26 -9.13 -0.16
CA ILE A 148 -17.10 -10.01 0.03
C ILE A 148 -16.09 -9.79 -1.08
N ALA A 149 -16.50 -9.74 -2.34
CA ALA A 149 -15.60 -9.52 -3.48
C ALA A 149 -14.84 -8.18 -3.36
N ARG A 150 -15.52 -7.10 -2.97
CA ARG A 150 -14.87 -5.78 -2.75
C ARG A 150 -13.94 -5.76 -1.54
N SER A 151 -14.18 -6.59 -0.53
CA SER A 151 -13.34 -6.68 0.66
C SER A 151 -12.04 -7.47 0.45
N ALA A 152 -11.92 -8.23 -0.65
CA ALA A 152 -10.78 -9.11 -0.90
C ALA A 152 -9.45 -8.36 -1.02
N ALA A 153 -9.39 -7.27 -1.80
CA ALA A 153 -8.17 -6.51 -1.99
C ALA A 153 -7.68 -5.79 -0.70
N PRO A 154 -8.55 -5.08 0.07
CA PRO A 154 -8.17 -4.56 1.38
C PRO A 154 -7.70 -5.63 2.36
N LEU A 155 -8.34 -6.80 2.38
CA LEU A 155 -7.90 -7.93 3.21
C LEU A 155 -6.51 -8.43 2.81
N ALA A 156 -6.27 -8.62 1.52
CA ALA A 156 -4.96 -9.05 1.02
C ALA A 156 -3.84 -8.07 1.42
N ALA A 157 -4.10 -6.78 1.32
CA ALA A 157 -3.16 -5.74 1.75
C ALA A 157 -2.87 -5.83 3.25
N LEU A 158 -3.90 -5.96 4.08
CA LEU A 158 -3.76 -6.15 5.53
C LEU A 158 -2.92 -7.39 5.85
N LEU A 159 -3.24 -8.56 5.28
CA LEU A 159 -2.53 -9.81 5.56
C LEU A 159 -1.07 -9.75 5.11
N LYS A 160 -0.76 -9.06 4.00
CA LYS A 160 0.62 -8.80 3.57
C LYS A 160 1.40 -7.99 4.61
N ASN A 161 0.78 -6.99 5.22
CA ASN A 161 1.40 -6.18 6.26
C ASN A 161 1.58 -6.96 7.57
N VAL A 162 0.59 -7.78 7.94
CA VAL A 162 0.69 -8.67 9.10
C VAL A 162 1.81 -9.69 8.92
N LEU A 163 1.95 -10.27 7.72
CA LEU A 163 3.06 -11.17 7.39
C LEU A 163 4.43 -10.48 7.55
N ARG A 164 4.55 -9.24 7.08
CA ARG A 164 5.79 -8.45 7.25
C ARG A 164 6.13 -8.20 8.72
N MET A 165 5.11 -7.92 9.54
CA MET A 165 5.26 -7.66 10.95
C MET A 165 5.62 -8.92 11.75
N SER A 166 4.89 -10.02 11.52
CA SER A 166 4.99 -11.25 12.34
C SER A 166 5.99 -12.28 11.81
N GLY A 167 6.40 -12.17 10.53
CA GLY A 167 7.20 -13.18 9.83
C GLY A 167 6.46 -14.49 9.55
N ALA A 168 5.19 -14.62 9.93
CA ALA A 168 4.38 -15.82 9.78
C ALA A 168 3.12 -15.57 8.94
N PRO A 169 2.74 -16.48 8.03
CA PRO A 169 1.50 -16.38 7.29
C PRO A 169 0.30 -16.50 8.23
N VAL A 170 -0.64 -15.55 8.09
CA VAL A 170 -1.89 -15.49 8.87
C VAL A 170 -3.10 -15.86 8.01
N ALA A 171 -2.91 -15.95 6.70
CA ALA A 171 -3.97 -16.28 5.76
C ALA A 171 -4.26 -17.78 5.78
N GLU A 172 -5.20 -18.22 6.62
CA GLU A 172 -5.69 -19.59 6.66
C GLU A 172 -7.22 -19.64 6.47
N GLY A 173 -7.71 -20.77 5.98
CA GLY A 173 -9.14 -21.06 5.90
C GLY A 173 -9.90 -20.02 5.06
N VAL A 174 -10.91 -19.40 5.66
CA VAL A 174 -11.80 -18.44 4.98
C VAL A 174 -11.07 -17.16 4.54
N LEU A 175 -10.03 -16.72 5.27
CA LEU A 175 -9.23 -15.53 4.89
C LEU A 175 -8.49 -15.79 3.57
N SER A 176 -7.83 -16.95 3.44
CA SER A 176 -7.20 -17.36 2.16
C SER A 176 -8.22 -17.42 1.03
N ARG A 177 -9.40 -18.02 1.29
CA ARG A 177 -10.45 -18.14 0.29
C ARG A 177 -10.95 -16.79 -0.23
N VAL A 178 -11.08 -15.79 0.65
CA VAL A 178 -11.47 -14.42 0.25
C VAL A 178 -10.35 -13.73 -0.53
N VAL A 179 -9.09 -13.86 -0.09
CA VAL A 179 -7.93 -13.27 -0.80
C VAL A 179 -7.76 -13.87 -2.20
N GLU A 180 -8.02 -15.17 -2.38
CA GLU A 180 -7.94 -15.85 -3.68
C GLU A 180 -8.93 -15.31 -4.73
N LEU A 181 -9.99 -14.59 -4.32
CA LEU A 181 -10.88 -13.92 -5.27
C LEU A 181 -10.12 -12.88 -6.10
N GLY A 182 -9.12 -12.22 -5.50
CA GLY A 182 -8.33 -11.21 -6.18
C GLY A 182 -9.11 -9.94 -6.55
N PRO A 183 -8.45 -8.96 -7.17
CA PRO A 183 -9.10 -7.76 -7.67
C PRO A 183 -10.10 -8.09 -8.79
N GLY A 184 -11.36 -7.67 -8.63
CA GLY A 184 -12.43 -7.94 -9.61
C GLY A 184 -12.96 -9.38 -9.64
N GLY A 185 -12.49 -10.23 -8.72
CA GLY A 185 -13.03 -11.59 -8.57
C GLY A 185 -14.47 -11.61 -8.13
N THR A 186 -15.15 -12.73 -8.35
CA THR A 186 -16.56 -12.92 -8.01
C THR A 186 -16.75 -14.16 -7.15
N ILE A 187 -17.82 -14.16 -6.36
CA ILE A 187 -18.25 -15.29 -5.54
C ILE A 187 -19.75 -15.48 -5.75
N SER A 188 -20.23 -16.73 -5.73
CA SER A 188 -21.66 -16.99 -5.86
C SER A 188 -22.44 -16.50 -4.62
N PRO A 189 -23.71 -16.07 -4.77
CA PRO A 189 -24.55 -15.65 -3.64
C PRO A 189 -24.70 -16.73 -2.56
N ASP A 190 -24.77 -18.00 -2.93
CA ASP A 190 -24.90 -19.12 -1.99
C ASP A 190 -23.58 -19.36 -1.22
N GLU A 191 -22.46 -19.29 -1.89
CA GLU A 191 -21.15 -19.38 -1.25
C GLU A 191 -20.92 -18.20 -0.31
N ALA A 192 -21.24 -16.98 -0.75
CA ALA A 192 -21.13 -15.76 0.05
C ALA A 192 -21.92 -15.89 1.36
N ARG A 193 -23.17 -16.34 1.30
CA ARG A 193 -24.01 -16.59 2.48
C ARG A 193 -23.39 -17.62 3.41
N ARG A 194 -22.79 -18.67 2.86
CA ARG A 194 -22.21 -19.76 3.64
C ARG A 194 -20.95 -19.34 4.37
N ILE A 195 -20.05 -18.58 3.73
CA ILE A 195 -18.73 -18.25 4.31
C ILE A 195 -18.74 -16.97 5.15
N PHE A 196 -19.71 -16.08 4.99
CA PHE A 196 -19.70 -14.77 5.64
C PHE A 196 -19.61 -14.83 7.17
N PRO A 197 -20.32 -15.72 7.90
CA PRO A 197 -20.21 -15.82 9.34
C PRO A 197 -18.77 -16.16 9.78
N ASP A 198 -18.15 -17.15 9.14
CA ASP A 198 -16.78 -17.57 9.45
C ASP A 198 -15.77 -16.47 9.06
N TYR A 199 -16.03 -15.75 7.97
CA TYR A 199 -15.20 -14.63 7.54
C TYR A 199 -15.24 -13.48 8.55
N LEU A 200 -16.42 -13.10 9.01
CA LEU A 200 -16.59 -12.05 10.02
C LEU A 200 -15.86 -12.42 11.33
N GLU A 201 -16.01 -13.68 11.79
CA GLU A 201 -15.34 -14.19 12.99
C GLU A 201 -13.82 -14.24 12.82
N ALA A 202 -13.32 -14.64 11.65
CA ALA A 202 -11.89 -14.70 11.40
C ALA A 202 -11.24 -13.30 11.40
N VAL A 203 -11.91 -12.29 10.85
CA VAL A 203 -11.43 -10.90 10.90
C VAL A 203 -11.49 -10.34 12.32
N ASP A 204 -12.53 -10.66 13.11
CA ASP A 204 -12.60 -10.25 14.51
C ASP A 204 -11.49 -10.89 15.35
N ARG A 205 -11.20 -12.17 15.15
CA ARG A 205 -10.05 -12.85 15.80
C ARG A 205 -8.73 -12.19 15.43
N LEU A 206 -8.50 -11.94 14.13
CA LEU A 206 -7.29 -11.29 13.66
C LEU A 206 -7.09 -9.91 14.32
N ALA A 207 -8.15 -9.10 14.40
CA ALA A 207 -8.08 -7.79 15.07
C ALA A 207 -7.71 -7.91 16.56
N ASN A 208 -8.26 -8.92 17.26
CA ASN A 208 -7.97 -9.18 18.67
C ASN A 208 -6.57 -9.77 18.91
N GLU A 209 -6.04 -10.56 17.96
CA GLU A 209 -4.67 -11.08 18.00
C GLU A 209 -3.66 -9.95 17.81
N LEU A 210 -3.92 -9.04 16.86
CA LEU A 210 -3.08 -7.86 16.62
C LEU A 210 -3.02 -6.91 17.82
N ASP A 211 -4.15 -6.72 18.53
CA ASP A 211 -4.21 -5.92 19.76
C ASP A 211 -3.27 -6.48 20.84
N ARG A 212 -3.17 -7.79 20.94
CA ARG A 212 -2.36 -8.51 21.97
C ARG A 212 -0.93 -8.81 21.51
N TRP A 213 -0.63 -8.60 20.24
CA TRP A 213 0.68 -8.93 19.71
C TRP A 213 1.75 -8.01 20.29
N SER A 214 2.88 -8.60 20.71
CA SER A 214 4.06 -7.88 21.19
C SER A 214 5.28 -8.35 20.38
N PRO A 215 6.15 -7.44 19.97
CA PRO A 215 7.42 -7.84 19.36
C PRO A 215 8.23 -8.67 20.36
N ALA A 216 8.90 -9.70 19.85
CA ALA A 216 9.78 -10.57 20.64
C ALA A 216 11.09 -9.84 21.03
#